data_03baac7b2a396086391822c1851a3e90
#
_entry.id   03baac7b2a396086391822c1851a3e90
#
_cell.length_a   1.000
_cell.length_b   1.000
_cell.length_c   1.000
_cell.angle_alpha   90.00
_cell.angle_beta   90.00
_cell.angle_gamma   90.00
#
_symmetry.space_group_name_H-M   'P 1'
#
loop_
_entity.id
_entity.type
_entity.pdbx_description
1 polymer ?
#
loop_
_entity_poly.entity_id
_entity_poly.type
_entity_poly.pdbx_seq_one_letter_code
_entity_poly.pdbx_strand_id
1 'polypeptide(L)'
;VVVLHSRLTDTERARAFARAAGAPAVVVGARSAVFAPLKRPGLIVVDEEHESAYKQDDAVPFYHARECALMRGKLQGCPVVLGSATPALETARQAKAGHLRLLALPERIDRVPMPAVEILPAPRRGRDGVLGPRLADAVTNTVGRGEQALLFLNRRGFAPAMLCVACGAVPKCRQCSTTLVLHLHDNLVKCHWCGESSAPPRKCAR
;
A
#
# COMPACT_ATOMS: atom_id res chain seq x y z
N VAL A 1 16.44 -21.38 -3.31
CA VAL A 1 15.71 -20.13 -3.01
C VAL A 1 15.73 -19.92 -1.50
N VAL A 2 15.94 -18.68 -1.07
CA VAL A 2 15.85 -18.23 0.32
C VAL A 2 14.69 -17.24 0.41
N VAL A 3 13.74 -17.48 1.31
CA VAL A 3 12.58 -16.59 1.49
C VAL A 3 12.71 -15.83 2.81
N LEU A 4 12.51 -14.50 2.77
CA LEU A 4 12.62 -13.60 3.91
C LEU A 4 11.30 -12.83 4.09
N HIS A 5 10.62 -13.04 5.21
CA HIS A 5 9.37 -12.33 5.55
C HIS A 5 9.26 -12.08 7.07
N SER A 6 8.32 -11.24 7.46
CA SER A 6 8.12 -10.80 8.86
C SER A 6 7.68 -11.90 9.82
N ARG A 7 7.13 -13.03 9.31
CA ARG A 7 6.67 -14.15 10.15
C ARG A 7 7.76 -15.15 10.50
N LEU A 8 8.98 -14.97 9.99
CA LEU A 8 10.11 -15.82 10.39
C LEU A 8 10.49 -15.52 11.83
N THR A 9 10.72 -16.56 12.61
CA THR A 9 11.37 -16.45 13.91
C THR A 9 12.81 -15.97 13.74
N ASP A 10 13.42 -15.46 14.78
CA ASP A 10 14.80 -14.96 14.73
C ASP A 10 15.79 -16.07 14.32
N THR A 11 15.56 -17.31 14.79
CA THR A 11 16.36 -18.46 14.42
C THR A 11 16.22 -18.83 12.93
N GLU A 12 15.02 -18.82 12.40
CA GLU A 12 14.77 -19.08 10.97
C GLU A 12 15.38 -17.98 10.10
N ARG A 13 15.25 -16.74 10.54
CA ARG A 13 15.86 -15.59 9.87
C ARG A 13 17.38 -15.70 9.85
N ALA A 14 18.01 -16.02 10.98
CA ALA A 14 19.45 -16.22 11.07
C ALA A 14 19.93 -17.33 10.11
N ARG A 15 19.21 -18.46 10.07
CA ARG A 15 19.51 -19.56 9.13
C ARG A 15 19.35 -19.14 7.67
N ALA A 16 18.30 -18.38 7.35
CA ALA A 16 18.07 -17.84 5.99
C ALA A 16 19.21 -16.90 5.57
N PHE A 17 19.65 -16.02 6.46
CA PHE A 17 20.81 -15.13 6.24
C PHE A 17 22.10 -15.92 6.04
N ALA A 18 22.38 -16.91 6.88
CA ALA A 18 23.56 -17.77 6.73
C ALA A 18 23.57 -18.50 5.37
N ARG A 19 22.42 -19.02 4.93
CA ARG A 19 22.29 -19.65 3.61
C ARG A 19 22.53 -18.66 2.48
N ALA A 20 21.98 -17.43 2.57
CA ALA A 20 22.20 -16.40 1.56
C ALA A 20 23.68 -15.96 1.46
N ALA A 21 24.42 -15.98 2.58
CA ALA A 21 25.83 -15.64 2.63
C ALA A 21 26.76 -16.74 2.11
N GLY A 22 26.36 -18.01 2.27
CA GLY A 22 27.24 -19.16 2.09
C GLY A 22 27.29 -19.75 0.68
N ALA A 23 26.25 -19.56 -0.14
CA ALA A 23 26.12 -20.17 -1.46
C ALA A 23 25.37 -19.28 -2.46
N PRO A 24 25.53 -19.52 -3.77
CA PRO A 24 24.70 -18.87 -4.77
C PRO A 24 23.21 -19.09 -4.46
N ALA A 25 22.45 -18.02 -4.32
CA ALA A 25 21.05 -18.08 -3.92
C ALA A 25 20.19 -17.04 -4.65
N VAL A 26 18.94 -17.40 -4.89
CA VAL A 26 17.87 -16.45 -5.18
C VAL A 26 17.22 -16.11 -3.86
N VAL A 27 17.23 -14.85 -3.47
CA VAL A 27 16.55 -14.36 -2.27
C VAL A 27 15.26 -13.66 -2.68
N VAL A 28 14.15 -14.08 -2.11
CA VAL A 28 12.84 -13.46 -2.30
C VAL A 28 12.33 -12.99 -0.94
N GLY A 29 11.81 -11.79 -0.88
CA GLY A 29 11.28 -11.30 0.40
C GLY A 29 10.68 -9.91 0.32
N ALA A 30 10.13 -9.45 1.44
CA ALA A 30 9.60 -8.12 1.61
C ALA A 30 10.71 -7.08 1.75
N ARG A 31 10.36 -5.87 2.13
CA ARG A 31 11.22 -4.68 2.32
C ARG A 31 12.64 -4.97 2.84
N SER A 32 12.74 -5.75 3.93
CA SER A 32 14.04 -6.05 4.56
C SER A 32 14.95 -7.01 3.77
N ALA A 33 14.44 -7.68 2.74
CA ALA A 33 15.25 -8.58 1.92
C ALA A 33 16.36 -7.84 1.15
N VAL A 34 16.24 -6.53 0.98
CA VAL A 34 17.27 -5.69 0.38
C VAL A 34 18.63 -5.78 1.13
N PHE A 35 18.61 -6.15 2.41
CA PHE A 35 19.79 -6.33 3.25
C PHE A 35 20.31 -7.77 3.30
N ALA A 36 19.75 -8.70 2.53
CA ALA A 36 20.24 -10.08 2.48
C ALA A 36 21.75 -10.12 2.17
N PRO A 37 22.55 -10.92 2.90
CA PRO A 37 24.02 -10.87 2.83
C PRO A 37 24.57 -11.62 1.62
N LEU A 38 24.08 -11.31 0.42
CA LEU A 38 24.64 -11.81 -0.84
C LEU A 38 25.99 -11.14 -1.08
N LYS A 39 27.06 -11.92 -1.24
CA LYS A 39 28.42 -11.41 -1.45
C LYS A 39 28.57 -10.68 -2.78
N ARG A 40 27.97 -11.21 -3.85
CA ARG A 40 27.98 -10.64 -5.21
C ARG A 40 26.63 -10.85 -5.86
N PRO A 41 25.65 -10.00 -5.62
CA PRO A 41 24.38 -10.09 -6.31
C PRO A 41 24.61 -9.82 -7.81
N GLY A 42 24.02 -10.66 -8.66
CA GLY A 42 24.06 -10.49 -10.12
C GLY A 42 22.92 -9.61 -10.62
N LEU A 43 21.84 -9.52 -9.85
CA LEU A 43 20.65 -8.74 -10.17
C LEU A 43 19.86 -8.43 -8.89
N ILE A 44 19.29 -7.24 -8.82
CA ILE A 44 18.30 -6.86 -7.81
C ILE A 44 17.01 -6.49 -8.54
N VAL A 45 15.90 -7.08 -8.14
CA VAL A 45 14.56 -6.76 -8.68
C VAL A 45 13.70 -6.20 -7.55
N VAL A 46 13.08 -5.05 -7.78
CA VAL A 46 12.09 -4.44 -6.92
C VAL A 46 10.78 -4.39 -7.70
N ASP A 47 9.89 -5.29 -7.37
CA ASP A 47 8.56 -5.35 -7.99
C ASP A 47 7.61 -4.40 -7.27
N GLU A 48 6.63 -3.82 -8.00
CA GLU A 48 5.71 -2.79 -7.50
C GLU A 48 6.47 -1.66 -6.74
N GLU A 49 7.52 -1.10 -7.35
CA GLU A 49 8.47 -0.18 -6.71
C GLU A 49 7.83 1.08 -6.12
N HIS A 50 6.61 1.40 -6.56
CA HIS A 50 5.81 2.53 -6.10
C HIS A 50 5.13 2.27 -4.73
N GLU A 51 5.13 1.01 -4.26
CA GLU A 51 4.40 0.64 -3.06
C GLU A 51 4.97 1.32 -1.81
N SER A 52 4.10 2.00 -1.08
CA SER A 52 4.49 2.76 0.12
C SER A 52 5.08 1.88 1.23
N ALA A 53 4.76 0.58 1.24
CA ALA A 53 5.30 -0.39 2.18
C ALA A 53 6.83 -0.57 2.08
N TYR A 54 7.46 -0.11 1.00
CA TYR A 54 8.93 -0.09 0.89
C TYR A 54 9.59 0.98 1.78
N LYS A 55 8.83 1.96 2.25
CA LYS A 55 9.31 2.94 3.21
C LYS A 55 9.17 2.41 4.63
N GLN A 56 10.24 2.45 5.41
CA GLN A 56 10.23 2.22 6.84
C GLN A 56 10.33 3.54 7.58
N ASP A 57 9.22 3.98 8.16
CA ASP A 57 9.12 5.22 8.92
C ASP A 57 8.49 5.00 10.31
N ASP A 58 8.18 3.75 10.65
CA ASP A 58 7.60 3.31 11.91
C ASP A 58 8.63 2.83 12.94
N ALA A 59 9.85 2.51 12.49
CA ALA A 59 10.93 2.00 13.34
C ALA A 59 12.31 2.36 12.78
N VAL A 60 13.29 2.51 13.67
CA VAL A 60 14.71 2.73 13.33
C VAL A 60 15.36 1.42 12.90
N PRO A 61 16.19 1.43 11.84
CA PRO A 61 16.58 2.57 11.01
C PRO A 61 15.49 2.97 10.00
N PHE A 62 15.34 4.26 9.74
CA PHE A 62 14.48 4.76 8.68
C PHE A 62 15.14 4.57 7.32
N TYR A 63 14.45 3.94 6.38
CA TYR A 63 14.97 3.72 5.02
C TYR A 63 13.83 3.49 4.03
N HIS A 64 14.18 3.62 2.76
CA HIS A 64 13.32 3.21 1.64
C HIS A 64 14.01 2.08 0.88
N ALA A 65 13.40 0.89 0.80
CA ALA A 65 14.07 -0.28 0.23
C ALA A 65 14.42 -0.12 -1.26
N ARG A 66 13.62 0.60 -2.05
CA ARG A 66 13.93 0.96 -3.44
C ARG A 66 15.26 1.73 -3.51
N GLU A 67 15.41 2.76 -2.70
CA GLU A 67 16.64 3.57 -2.68
C GLU A 67 17.83 2.75 -2.19
N CYS A 68 17.63 1.89 -1.19
CA CYS A 68 18.67 0.95 -0.75
C CYS A 68 19.06 -0.03 -1.87
N ALA A 69 18.10 -0.52 -2.66
CA ALA A 69 18.37 -1.41 -3.78
C ALA A 69 19.22 -0.71 -4.86
N LEU A 70 18.85 0.52 -5.24
CA LEU A 70 19.60 1.33 -6.20
C LEU A 70 21.04 1.61 -5.72
N MET A 71 21.18 2.02 -4.44
CA MET A 71 22.50 2.26 -3.85
C MET A 71 23.33 0.98 -3.79
N ARG A 72 22.72 -0.13 -3.38
CA ARG A 72 23.38 -1.43 -3.33
C ARG A 72 23.84 -1.89 -4.72
N GLY A 73 22.97 -1.74 -5.74
CA GLY A 73 23.34 -2.04 -7.13
C GLY A 73 24.55 -1.23 -7.59
N LYS A 74 24.57 0.07 -7.27
CA LYS A 74 25.70 0.95 -7.58
C LYS A 74 26.98 0.54 -6.88
N LEU A 75 26.91 0.23 -5.56
CA LEU A 75 28.09 -0.16 -4.76
C LEU A 75 28.65 -1.52 -5.17
N GLN A 76 27.79 -2.45 -5.57
CA GLN A 76 28.18 -3.83 -5.91
C GLN A 76 28.32 -4.07 -7.42
N GLY A 77 28.08 -3.05 -8.24
CA GLY A 77 28.21 -3.14 -9.69
C GLY A 77 27.20 -4.08 -10.34
N CYS A 78 26.01 -4.25 -9.78
CA CYS A 78 24.98 -5.11 -10.35
C CYS A 78 23.77 -4.31 -10.84
N PRO A 79 23.09 -4.76 -11.92
CA PRO A 79 21.89 -4.12 -12.41
C PRO A 79 20.76 -4.18 -11.38
N VAL A 80 19.93 -3.13 -11.39
CA VAL A 80 18.69 -3.06 -10.60
C VAL A 80 17.52 -2.85 -11.54
N VAL A 81 16.50 -3.69 -11.42
CA VAL A 81 15.25 -3.59 -12.18
C VAL A 81 14.14 -3.14 -11.23
N LEU A 82 13.49 -2.04 -11.57
CA LEU A 82 12.32 -1.52 -10.88
C LEU A 82 11.09 -1.82 -11.74
N GLY A 83 10.19 -2.66 -11.24
CA GLY A 83 8.96 -3.04 -11.92
C GLY A 83 7.77 -2.28 -11.36
N SER A 84 6.91 -1.72 -12.23
CA SER A 84 5.66 -1.09 -11.83
C SER A 84 4.75 -0.86 -13.04
N ALA A 85 3.45 -0.99 -12.86
CA ALA A 85 2.44 -0.50 -13.80
C ALA A 85 2.21 1.02 -13.64
N THR A 86 2.46 1.55 -12.44
CA THR A 86 2.26 2.95 -12.04
C THR A 86 3.50 3.46 -11.31
N PRO A 87 4.62 3.73 -12.00
CA PRO A 87 5.88 4.12 -11.37
C PRO A 87 5.73 5.30 -10.41
N ALA A 88 6.48 5.28 -9.31
CA ALA A 88 6.58 6.41 -8.41
C ALA A 88 7.08 7.66 -9.16
N LEU A 89 6.64 8.85 -8.72
CA LEU A 89 7.01 10.12 -9.37
C LEU A 89 8.52 10.33 -9.42
N GLU A 90 9.23 9.94 -8.38
CA GLU A 90 10.69 10.02 -8.30
C GLU A 90 11.34 9.14 -9.36
N THR A 91 10.88 7.89 -9.49
CA THR A 91 11.38 6.93 -10.48
C THR A 91 11.09 7.40 -11.90
N ALA A 92 9.86 7.85 -12.17
CA ALA A 92 9.48 8.39 -13.45
C ALA A 92 10.31 9.64 -13.84
N ARG A 93 10.59 10.51 -12.87
CA ARG A 93 11.46 11.68 -13.08
C ARG A 93 12.90 11.26 -13.41
N GLN A 94 13.45 10.28 -12.69
CA GLN A 94 14.80 9.78 -12.95
C GLN A 94 14.92 9.13 -14.33
N ALA A 95 13.89 8.40 -14.75
CA ALA A 95 13.83 7.82 -16.10
C ALA A 95 13.75 8.92 -17.17
N LYS A 96 12.91 9.94 -16.96
CA LYS A 96 12.82 11.10 -17.87
C LYS A 96 14.13 11.91 -17.94
N ALA A 97 14.87 11.98 -16.84
CA ALA A 97 16.18 12.66 -16.79
C ALA A 97 17.34 11.81 -17.37
N GLY A 98 17.07 10.56 -17.80
CA GLY A 98 18.08 9.66 -18.35
C GLY A 98 18.96 8.96 -17.31
N HIS A 99 18.67 9.11 -16.02
CA HIS A 99 19.39 8.40 -14.96
C HIS A 99 19.00 6.92 -14.84
N LEU A 100 17.79 6.58 -15.28
CA LEU A 100 17.30 5.21 -15.38
C LEU A 100 16.86 4.95 -16.83
N ARG A 101 17.14 3.74 -17.30
CA ARG A 101 16.64 3.28 -18.60
C ARG A 101 15.19 2.83 -18.46
N LEU A 102 14.28 3.43 -19.23
CA LEU A 102 12.90 2.99 -19.29
C LEU A 102 12.77 1.77 -20.23
N LEU A 103 12.17 0.71 -19.71
CA LEU A 103 11.76 -0.48 -20.46
C LEU A 103 10.23 -0.57 -20.39
N ALA A 104 9.56 -0.40 -21.54
CA ALA A 104 8.11 -0.46 -21.59
C ALA A 104 7.62 -1.84 -22.04
N LEU A 105 6.59 -2.36 -21.39
CA LEU A 105 5.86 -3.57 -21.76
C LEU A 105 4.44 -3.15 -22.19
N PRO A 106 4.26 -2.70 -23.45
CA PRO A 106 3.00 -2.08 -23.88
C PRO A 106 1.86 -3.07 -24.09
N GLU A 107 2.18 -4.36 -24.28
CA GLU A 107 1.20 -5.39 -24.55
C GLU A 107 1.01 -6.32 -23.35
N ARG A 108 -0.22 -6.75 -23.13
CA ARG A 108 -0.53 -7.82 -22.17
C ARG A 108 -0.13 -9.16 -22.75
N ILE A 109 0.38 -10.06 -21.91
CA ILE A 109 0.82 -11.42 -22.33
C ILE A 109 -0.32 -12.14 -23.06
N ASP A 110 -1.55 -12.05 -22.54
CA ASP A 110 -2.71 -12.76 -23.06
C ASP A 110 -3.40 -12.02 -24.23
N ARG A 111 -2.94 -10.82 -24.57
CA ARG A 111 -3.57 -9.92 -25.57
C ARG A 111 -5.06 -9.66 -25.32
N VAL A 112 -5.53 -9.94 -24.11
CA VAL A 112 -6.92 -9.67 -23.71
C VAL A 112 -7.13 -8.15 -23.61
N PRO A 113 -8.17 -7.60 -24.27
CA PRO A 113 -8.45 -6.18 -24.21
C PRO A 113 -8.76 -5.74 -22.77
N MET A 114 -8.48 -4.48 -22.48
CA MET A 114 -8.86 -3.89 -21.20
C MET A 114 -10.38 -3.94 -21.02
N PRO A 115 -10.87 -4.24 -19.81
CA PRO A 115 -12.30 -4.19 -19.53
C PRO A 115 -12.86 -2.77 -19.76
N ALA A 116 -14.13 -2.69 -20.13
CA ALA A 116 -14.81 -1.40 -20.17
C ALA A 116 -14.86 -0.77 -18.77
N VAL A 117 -14.44 0.48 -18.67
CA VAL A 117 -14.41 1.22 -17.41
C VAL A 117 -15.45 2.31 -17.45
N GLU A 118 -16.31 2.34 -16.44
CA GLU A 118 -17.29 3.41 -16.23
C GLU A 118 -16.98 4.15 -14.93
N ILE A 119 -16.89 5.48 -15.01
CA ILE A 119 -16.67 6.34 -13.86
C ILE A 119 -18.04 6.86 -13.39
N LEU A 120 -18.42 6.49 -12.18
CA LEU A 120 -19.67 6.92 -11.56
C LEU A 120 -19.42 7.98 -10.49
N PRO A 121 -20.34 8.94 -10.33
CA PRO A 121 -20.29 9.86 -9.20
C PRO A 121 -20.33 9.11 -7.88
N ALA A 122 -19.59 9.59 -6.89
CA ALA A 122 -19.64 9.02 -5.55
C ALA A 122 -21.08 9.11 -4.98
N PRO A 123 -21.56 8.06 -4.31
CA PRO A 123 -22.89 8.06 -3.73
C PRO A 123 -23.04 9.19 -2.69
N ARG A 124 -24.21 9.83 -2.67
CA ARG A 124 -24.50 10.86 -1.68
C ARG A 124 -24.67 10.22 -0.31
N ARG A 125 -23.84 10.63 0.64
CA ARG A 125 -23.85 10.10 2.01
C ARG A 125 -25.25 10.19 2.63
N GLY A 126 -25.71 9.07 3.18
CA GLY A 126 -26.99 8.97 3.88
C GLY A 126 -28.21 8.74 2.99
N ARG A 127 -28.12 8.86 1.65
CA ARG A 127 -29.21 8.59 0.72
C ARG A 127 -29.04 7.31 -0.08
N ASP A 128 -27.83 7.06 -0.57
CA ASP A 128 -27.57 6.04 -1.59
C ASP A 128 -26.89 4.77 -1.01
N GLY A 129 -26.79 4.66 0.32
CA GLY A 129 -26.09 3.55 0.95
C GLY A 129 -24.56 3.60 0.72
N VAL A 130 -23.90 2.44 0.86
CA VAL A 130 -22.45 2.31 0.63
C VAL A 130 -22.13 2.26 -0.86
N LEU A 131 -23.02 1.67 -1.64
CA LEU A 131 -22.93 1.59 -3.11
C LEU A 131 -23.99 2.53 -3.68
N GLY A 132 -23.61 3.34 -4.66
CA GLY A 132 -24.58 4.11 -5.42
C GLY A 132 -25.55 3.20 -6.18
N PRO A 133 -26.79 3.66 -6.49
CA PRO A 133 -27.83 2.82 -7.09
C PRO A 133 -27.36 2.07 -8.35
N ARG A 134 -26.71 2.76 -9.26
CA ARG A 134 -26.22 2.17 -10.52
C ARG A 134 -25.17 1.08 -10.32
N LEU A 135 -24.29 1.24 -9.32
CA LEU A 135 -23.30 0.21 -8.97
C LEU A 135 -23.98 -0.99 -8.30
N ALA A 136 -24.96 -0.74 -7.44
CA ALA A 136 -25.75 -1.79 -6.79
C ALA A 136 -26.51 -2.62 -7.82
N ASP A 137 -27.15 -1.97 -8.81
CA ASP A 137 -27.85 -2.63 -9.91
C ASP A 137 -26.89 -3.48 -10.75
N ALA A 138 -25.71 -2.93 -11.08
CA ALA A 138 -24.69 -3.67 -11.84
C ALA A 138 -24.23 -4.93 -11.12
N VAL A 139 -23.98 -4.85 -9.80
CA VAL A 139 -23.61 -6.01 -8.98
C VAL A 139 -24.76 -7.03 -8.95
N THR A 140 -26.00 -6.58 -8.70
CA THR A 140 -27.18 -7.46 -8.63
C THR A 140 -27.40 -8.18 -9.96
N ASN A 141 -27.30 -7.48 -11.08
CA ASN A 141 -27.45 -8.06 -12.41
C ASN A 141 -26.33 -9.06 -12.74
N THR A 142 -25.09 -8.77 -12.35
CA THR A 142 -23.94 -9.67 -12.55
C THR A 142 -24.15 -10.97 -11.78
N VAL A 143 -24.49 -10.87 -10.50
CA VAL A 143 -24.75 -12.03 -9.64
C VAL A 143 -25.97 -12.81 -10.12
N GLY A 144 -27.03 -12.09 -10.54
CA GLY A 144 -28.25 -12.71 -11.11
C GLY A 144 -28.03 -13.54 -12.36
N ARG A 145 -26.96 -13.24 -13.14
CA ARG A 145 -26.53 -14.07 -14.29
C ARG A 145 -25.64 -15.26 -13.90
N GLY A 146 -25.41 -15.48 -12.59
CA GLY A 146 -24.49 -16.51 -12.11
C GLY A 146 -23.00 -16.15 -12.26
N GLU A 147 -22.69 -14.90 -12.57
CA GLU A 147 -21.33 -14.38 -12.70
C GLU A 147 -20.81 -13.84 -11.34
N GLN A 148 -19.51 -13.56 -11.26
CA GLN A 148 -18.88 -13.05 -10.04
C GLN A 148 -18.68 -11.53 -10.11
N ALA A 149 -18.92 -10.85 -9.00
CA ALA A 149 -18.62 -9.43 -8.82
C ALA A 149 -17.54 -9.27 -7.74
N LEU A 150 -16.45 -8.57 -8.07
CA LEU A 150 -15.40 -8.20 -7.13
C LEU A 150 -15.55 -6.74 -6.73
N LEU A 151 -15.80 -6.49 -5.45
CA LEU A 151 -15.87 -5.15 -4.90
C LEU A 151 -14.55 -4.83 -4.18
N PHE A 152 -13.85 -3.81 -4.67
CA PHE A 152 -12.64 -3.31 -4.04
C PHE A 152 -12.91 -2.00 -3.32
N LEU A 153 -12.76 -1.99 -2.00
CA LEU A 153 -12.88 -0.81 -1.18
C LEU A 153 -11.54 -0.50 -0.53
N ASN A 154 -10.83 0.49 -1.05
CA ASN A 154 -9.55 0.93 -0.48
C ASN A 154 -9.79 1.78 0.78
N ARG A 155 -10.35 1.13 1.81
CA ARG A 155 -10.66 1.78 3.09
C ARG A 155 -10.44 0.83 4.25
N ARG A 156 -9.54 1.19 5.15
CA ARG A 156 -9.37 0.46 6.41
C ARG A 156 -10.36 1.01 7.45
N GLY A 157 -11.08 0.12 8.13
CA GLY A 157 -12.02 0.47 9.20
C GLY A 157 -13.37 1.02 8.72
N PHE A 158 -14.35 1.10 9.64
CA PHE A 158 -15.73 1.48 9.34
C PHE A 158 -15.88 2.97 8.98
N ALA A 159 -15.19 3.85 9.72
CA ALA A 159 -15.26 5.29 9.47
C ALA A 159 -13.96 5.99 9.92
N PRO A 160 -13.14 6.53 8.99
CA PRO A 160 -11.92 7.25 9.34
C PRO A 160 -12.19 8.60 10.01
N ALA A 161 -13.39 9.12 9.91
CA ALA A 161 -13.80 10.38 10.52
C ALA A 161 -15.31 10.46 10.72
N MET A 162 -15.74 11.13 11.79
CA MET A 162 -17.11 11.60 11.94
C MET A 162 -17.24 12.94 11.21
N LEU A 163 -18.39 13.14 10.56
CA LEU A 163 -18.70 14.38 9.89
C LEU A 163 -20.06 14.88 10.34
N CYS A 164 -20.18 16.16 10.63
CA CYS A 164 -21.49 16.78 10.79
C CYS A 164 -22.20 16.84 9.43
N VAL A 165 -23.37 16.24 9.34
CA VAL A 165 -24.15 16.19 8.07
C VAL A 165 -24.64 17.57 7.65
N ALA A 166 -24.78 18.52 8.60
CA ALA A 166 -25.27 19.86 8.31
C ALA A 166 -24.16 20.81 7.82
N CYS A 167 -22.95 20.74 8.39
CA CYS A 167 -21.90 21.71 8.10
C CYS A 167 -20.55 21.10 7.71
N GLY A 168 -20.43 19.78 7.62
CA GLY A 168 -19.17 19.10 7.27
C GLY A 168 -18.08 19.14 8.35
N ALA A 169 -18.35 19.72 9.53
CA ALA A 169 -17.36 19.80 10.60
C ALA A 169 -16.93 18.41 11.07
N VAL A 170 -15.63 18.26 11.34
CA VAL A 170 -14.99 17.03 11.81
C VAL A 170 -14.55 17.25 13.26
N PRO A 171 -14.88 16.35 14.22
CA PRO A 171 -14.39 16.45 15.56
C PRO A 171 -12.86 16.27 15.61
N LYS A 172 -12.19 17.17 16.30
CA LYS A 172 -10.74 17.17 16.48
C LYS A 172 -10.36 16.86 17.92
N CYS A 173 -9.20 16.24 18.10
CA CYS A 173 -8.61 16.01 19.39
C CYS A 173 -8.33 17.35 20.09
N ARG A 174 -8.64 17.45 21.36
CA ARG A 174 -8.41 18.69 22.14
C ARG A 174 -6.94 18.94 22.43
N GLN A 175 -6.11 17.88 22.46
CA GLN A 175 -4.69 17.99 22.78
C GLN A 175 -3.81 18.24 21.55
N CYS A 176 -4.09 17.58 20.42
CA CYS A 176 -3.21 17.65 19.23
C CYS A 176 -3.92 18.09 17.94
N SER A 177 -5.18 18.49 18.00
CA SER A 177 -6.00 18.97 16.88
C SER A 177 -6.16 17.97 15.70
N THR A 178 -5.68 16.75 15.84
CA THR A 178 -5.84 15.68 14.85
C THR A 178 -7.31 15.21 14.80
N THR A 179 -7.75 14.76 13.63
CA THR A 179 -9.09 14.19 13.46
C THR A 179 -9.28 12.96 14.35
N LEU A 180 -10.40 12.93 15.08
CA LEU A 180 -10.80 11.78 15.89
C LEU A 180 -11.45 10.70 15.01
N VAL A 181 -11.14 9.44 15.30
CA VAL A 181 -11.67 8.25 14.61
C VAL A 181 -12.70 7.55 15.50
N LEU A 182 -13.89 7.24 14.95
CA LEU A 182 -14.91 6.50 15.67
C LEU A 182 -14.60 5.00 15.66
N HIS A 183 -14.49 4.43 16.84
CA HIS A 183 -14.41 3.01 17.10
C HIS A 183 -15.78 2.48 17.51
N LEU A 184 -16.46 1.78 16.61
CA LEU A 184 -17.84 1.31 16.85
C LEU A 184 -17.94 0.29 17.97
N HIS A 185 -16.96 -0.60 18.08
CA HIS A 185 -16.95 -1.66 19.10
C HIS A 185 -17.00 -1.08 20.51
N ASP A 186 -16.21 -0.04 20.76
CA ASP A 186 -16.11 0.61 22.08
C ASP A 186 -17.06 1.80 22.21
N ASN A 187 -17.70 2.20 21.10
CA ASN A 187 -18.49 3.44 20.98
C ASN A 187 -17.73 4.67 21.50
N LEU A 188 -16.43 4.76 21.16
CA LEU A 188 -15.54 5.85 21.52
C LEU A 188 -14.93 6.50 20.27
N VAL A 189 -14.67 7.80 20.36
CA VAL A 189 -13.76 8.46 19.43
C VAL A 189 -12.36 8.48 19.99
N LYS A 190 -11.37 8.04 19.20
CA LYS A 190 -9.98 7.96 19.62
C LYS A 190 -9.08 8.80 18.73
N CYS A 191 -8.12 9.43 19.35
CA CYS A 191 -7.00 10.07 18.66
C CYS A 191 -5.88 9.06 18.44
N HIS A 192 -5.56 8.73 17.20
CA HIS A 192 -4.47 7.81 16.88
C HIS A 192 -3.07 8.43 17.03
N TRP A 193 -2.99 9.73 17.39
CA TRP A 193 -1.73 10.42 17.61
C TRP A 193 -1.32 10.43 19.09
N CYS A 194 -2.21 10.90 19.97
CA CYS A 194 -1.91 11.03 21.40
C CYS A 194 -2.63 10.00 22.28
N GLY A 195 -3.45 9.13 21.72
CA GLY A 195 -4.16 8.08 22.45
C GLY A 195 -5.40 8.57 23.23
N GLU A 196 -5.71 9.87 23.24
CA GLU A 196 -6.90 10.38 23.91
C GLU A 196 -8.17 9.75 23.36
N SER A 197 -9.09 9.40 24.25
CA SER A 197 -10.37 8.82 23.90
C SER A 197 -11.51 9.51 24.66
N SER A 198 -12.65 9.65 23.98
CA SER A 198 -13.86 10.25 24.57
C SER A 198 -15.12 9.69 23.93
N ALA A 199 -16.27 9.96 24.56
CA ALA A 199 -17.55 9.64 23.93
C ALA A 199 -17.77 10.44 22.63
N PRO A 200 -18.45 9.86 21.63
CA PRO A 200 -18.76 10.56 20.40
C PRO A 200 -19.61 11.81 20.69
N PRO A 201 -19.29 12.97 20.09
CA PRO A 201 -20.06 14.18 20.30
C PRO A 201 -21.47 13.99 19.75
N ARG A 202 -22.47 14.26 20.57
CA ARG A 202 -23.90 14.16 20.18
C ARG A 202 -24.39 15.38 19.41
N LYS A 203 -23.69 16.51 19.50
CA LYS A 203 -24.02 17.79 18.86
C LYS A 203 -22.80 18.34 18.16
N CYS A 204 -23.03 19.04 17.05
CA CYS A 204 -21.98 19.77 16.36
C CYS A 204 -21.45 20.91 17.24
N ALA A 205 -20.13 21.15 17.19
CA ALA A 205 -19.50 22.25 17.92
C ALA A 205 -19.61 23.61 17.19
N ARG A 206 -20.26 23.65 16.03
CA ARG A 206 -20.58 24.85 15.25
C ARG A 206 -22.06 25.15 15.30
#